data_49acfda7f487ddd9891e7621f5094e86
#
_entry.id   49acfda7f487ddd9891e7621f5094e86
#
_cell.length_a   1.000
_cell.length_b   1.000
_cell.length_c   1.000
_cell.angle_alpha   90.00
_cell.angle_beta   90.00
_cell.angle_gamma   90.00
#
_symmetry.space_group_name_H-M   'P 1'
#
loop_
_entity.id
_entity.type
_entity.pdbx_description
1 polymer ?
#
loop_
_entity_poly.entity_id
_entity_poly.type
_entity_poly.pdbx_seq_one_letter_code
_entity_poly.pdbx_strand_id
1 'polypeptide(L)'
;MDWIDEQLLRLKDKIKAQSLRKTMSLYIFIAIIAVIIIYISTVVFCHGWKGLVYTKYSLDVNTYIPIEELVELDTIDKVILYGSDIIKELSIVVYSIIAIIITSNMFYKNKIKIPIEILREEAKHISRNDLSFSCIYNSGDELGEICEAFDKMRVQLINNNENVWNLMEGQRQLNSAFAHDIRTPLTVIGGYTDMLVKYYPQGKITEEKLLENLNLIQSQLTRLKNFSETMKDIQDIGAIEVKTKLKEFNILEKKIEEVINVISASNNIEINIYSKLKENKGYFDESIILQVVDNLLSNALSFTKNKVDIILEWENDVIYIYIRDNGEGFSKKEIYSASKPYYSSRAGIDGHFGIGLTICKSLCEKHGGKLTLNNSTSGGAIVCASFFSNGQSHW
;
A
#
# COMPACT_ATOMS: atom_id res chain seq x y z
N MET A 1 22.04 -0.67 -47.93
CA MET A 1 22.40 -1.34 -46.68
C MET A 1 21.36 -1.02 -45.59
N ASP A 2 20.91 0.22 -45.49
CA ASP A 2 19.99 0.67 -44.43
C ASP A 2 18.60 -0.01 -44.36
N TRP A 3 17.99 -0.35 -45.54
CA TRP A 3 16.65 -0.97 -45.57
C TRP A 3 16.64 -2.42 -45.00
N ILE A 4 17.67 -3.19 -45.31
CA ILE A 4 17.79 -4.58 -44.81
C ILE A 4 18.04 -4.57 -43.30
N ASP A 5 18.87 -3.66 -42.84
CA ASP A 5 19.16 -3.50 -41.40
C ASP A 5 17.92 -3.02 -40.64
N GLU A 6 17.12 -2.14 -41.21
CA GLU A 6 15.87 -1.69 -40.61
C GLU A 6 14.83 -2.83 -40.53
N GLN A 7 14.71 -3.66 -41.60
CA GLN A 7 13.82 -4.82 -41.57
C GLN A 7 14.28 -5.89 -40.58
N LEU A 8 15.59 -6.10 -40.46
CA LEU A 8 16.17 -7.01 -39.44
C LEU A 8 15.92 -6.52 -38.01
N LEU A 9 16.02 -5.21 -37.76
CA LEU A 9 15.70 -4.62 -36.45
C LEU A 9 14.20 -4.79 -36.15
N ARG A 10 13.32 -4.48 -37.08
CA ARG A 10 11.86 -4.67 -36.90
C ARG A 10 11.48 -6.13 -36.64
N LEU A 11 12.11 -7.08 -37.35
CA LEU A 11 11.94 -8.52 -37.11
C LEU A 11 12.44 -8.92 -35.72
N LYS A 12 13.59 -8.42 -35.29
CA LYS A 12 14.17 -8.67 -33.98
C LYS A 12 13.28 -8.16 -32.85
N ASP A 13 12.72 -6.94 -33.00
CA ASP A 13 11.79 -6.36 -32.05
C ASP A 13 10.45 -7.14 -32.01
N LYS A 14 9.97 -7.57 -33.19
CA LYS A 14 8.75 -8.39 -33.27
C LYS A 14 8.92 -9.77 -32.63
N ILE A 15 10.08 -10.40 -32.81
CA ILE A 15 10.43 -11.66 -32.13
C ILE A 15 10.59 -11.45 -30.64
N LYS A 16 11.15 -10.30 -30.22
CA LYS A 16 11.34 -9.94 -28.82
C LYS A 16 10.01 -9.77 -28.09
N ALA A 17 8.99 -9.25 -28.77
CA ALA A 17 7.64 -9.05 -28.20
C ALA A 17 6.75 -10.32 -28.23
N GLN A 18 7.18 -11.41 -28.89
CA GLN A 18 6.42 -12.65 -28.92
C GLN A 18 6.60 -13.48 -27.65
N SER A 19 5.53 -14.21 -27.27
CA SER A 19 5.59 -15.15 -26.15
C SER A 19 6.73 -16.16 -26.31
N LEU A 20 7.30 -16.61 -25.19
CA LEU A 20 8.38 -17.59 -25.12
C LEU A 20 8.04 -18.84 -25.94
N ARG A 21 6.81 -19.35 -25.83
CA ARG A 21 6.33 -20.52 -26.55
C ARG A 21 6.36 -20.31 -28.07
N LYS A 22 5.87 -19.18 -28.57
CA LYS A 22 5.84 -18.88 -30.01
C LYS A 22 7.26 -18.73 -30.56
N THR A 23 8.12 -18.03 -29.84
CA THR A 23 9.52 -17.84 -30.23
C THR A 23 10.28 -19.17 -30.28
N MET A 24 10.10 -20.04 -29.29
CA MET A 24 10.71 -21.36 -29.26
C MET A 24 10.22 -22.23 -30.42
N SER A 25 8.90 -22.24 -30.69
CA SER A 25 8.33 -22.96 -31.84
C SER A 25 8.91 -22.47 -33.17
N LEU A 26 9.10 -21.16 -33.32
CA LEU A 26 9.71 -20.58 -34.53
C LEU A 26 11.16 -21.03 -34.70
N TYR A 27 11.96 -21.05 -33.64
CA TYR A 27 13.36 -21.49 -33.68
C TYR A 27 13.45 -22.97 -34.02
N ILE A 28 12.61 -23.84 -33.43
CA ILE A 28 12.53 -25.24 -33.75
C ILE A 28 12.15 -25.46 -35.22
N PHE A 29 11.14 -24.74 -35.72
CA PHE A 29 10.69 -24.84 -37.10
C PHE A 29 11.79 -24.47 -38.11
N ILE A 30 12.54 -23.37 -37.84
CA ILE A 30 13.70 -22.97 -38.67
C ILE A 30 14.81 -24.05 -38.62
N ALA A 31 15.08 -24.60 -37.43
CA ALA A 31 16.07 -25.64 -37.25
C ALA A 31 15.74 -26.92 -38.02
N ILE A 32 14.47 -27.34 -38.01
CA ILE A 32 14.00 -28.54 -38.78
C ILE A 32 14.21 -28.28 -40.26
N ILE A 33 13.83 -27.12 -40.79
CA ILE A 33 14.03 -26.78 -42.23
C ILE A 33 15.52 -26.84 -42.55
N ALA A 34 16.37 -26.23 -41.72
CA ALA A 34 17.82 -26.23 -41.96
C ALA A 34 18.39 -27.63 -41.98
N VAL A 35 18.00 -28.49 -41.02
CA VAL A 35 18.42 -29.94 -40.98
C VAL A 35 17.99 -30.66 -42.26
N ILE A 36 16.75 -30.48 -42.72
CA ILE A 36 16.24 -31.10 -43.94
C ILE A 36 17.06 -30.67 -45.15
N ILE A 37 17.32 -29.37 -45.31
CA ILE A 37 18.12 -28.83 -46.41
C ILE A 37 19.53 -29.43 -46.45
N ILE A 38 20.22 -29.41 -45.26
CA ILE A 38 21.59 -29.95 -45.11
C ILE A 38 21.61 -31.45 -45.40
N TYR A 39 20.59 -32.20 -44.89
CA TYR A 39 20.46 -33.61 -45.10
C TYR A 39 20.26 -33.93 -46.59
N ILE A 40 19.36 -33.24 -47.31
CA ILE A 40 19.16 -33.40 -48.74
C ILE A 40 20.46 -33.15 -49.51
N SER A 41 21.17 -32.08 -49.14
CA SER A 41 22.48 -31.78 -49.75
C SER A 41 23.51 -32.91 -49.56
N THR A 42 23.53 -33.49 -48.36
CA THR A 42 24.41 -34.64 -48.04
C THR A 42 23.99 -35.86 -48.86
N VAL A 43 22.71 -36.15 -48.99
CA VAL A 43 22.20 -37.28 -49.79
C VAL A 43 22.58 -37.11 -51.26
N VAL A 44 22.41 -35.92 -51.82
CA VAL A 44 22.78 -35.60 -53.20
C VAL A 44 24.29 -35.77 -53.42
N PHE A 45 25.10 -35.28 -52.47
CA PHE A 45 26.53 -35.40 -52.48
C PHE A 45 27.00 -36.89 -52.44
N CYS A 46 26.42 -37.70 -51.52
CA CYS A 46 26.71 -39.12 -51.40
C CYS A 46 26.29 -39.88 -52.66
N HIS A 47 25.12 -39.50 -53.25
CA HIS A 47 24.65 -40.09 -54.50
C HIS A 47 25.61 -39.76 -55.67
N GLY A 48 26.14 -38.55 -55.75
CA GLY A 48 27.15 -38.13 -56.72
C GLY A 48 28.45 -38.98 -56.60
N TRP A 49 28.93 -39.22 -55.36
CA TRP A 49 30.09 -40.06 -55.12
C TRP A 49 29.86 -41.52 -55.56
N LYS A 50 28.71 -42.08 -55.22
CA LYS A 50 28.33 -43.40 -55.73
C LYS A 50 28.29 -43.44 -57.24
N GLY A 51 27.71 -42.41 -57.87
CA GLY A 51 27.67 -42.28 -59.33
C GLY A 51 29.05 -42.34 -59.99
N LEU A 52 30.06 -41.69 -59.39
CA LEU A 52 31.43 -41.79 -59.89
C LEU A 52 31.99 -43.22 -59.86
N VAL A 53 31.68 -43.99 -58.81
CA VAL A 53 32.09 -45.40 -58.75
C VAL A 53 31.37 -46.22 -59.77
N TYR A 54 30.05 -46.07 -59.94
CA TYR A 54 29.24 -46.85 -60.93
C TYR A 54 29.68 -46.54 -62.37
N THR A 55 29.97 -45.27 -62.70
CA THR A 55 30.43 -44.88 -64.04
C THR A 55 31.83 -45.47 -64.37
N LYS A 56 32.73 -45.59 -63.36
CA LYS A 56 34.04 -46.24 -63.53
C LYS A 56 33.92 -47.66 -63.96
N TYR A 57 32.86 -48.38 -63.53
CA TYR A 57 32.58 -49.78 -63.92
C TYR A 57 31.56 -49.91 -65.06
N SER A 58 31.18 -48.81 -65.74
CA SER A 58 30.23 -48.76 -66.84
C SER A 58 28.82 -49.25 -66.45
N LEU A 59 28.42 -49.06 -65.20
CA LEU A 59 27.11 -49.47 -64.64
C LEU A 59 26.21 -48.25 -64.42
N ASP A 60 24.90 -48.45 -64.46
CA ASP A 60 23.95 -47.42 -64.10
C ASP A 60 23.74 -47.37 -62.59
N VAL A 61 23.80 -46.16 -62.02
CA VAL A 61 23.58 -45.90 -60.55
C VAL A 61 22.22 -46.38 -60.07
N ASN A 62 21.22 -46.43 -60.96
CA ASN A 62 19.86 -46.88 -60.63
C ASN A 62 19.69 -48.42 -60.73
N THR A 63 20.76 -49.20 -60.88
CA THR A 63 20.67 -50.62 -60.91
C THR A 63 20.26 -51.16 -59.55
N TYR A 64 19.21 -52.01 -59.51
CA TYR A 64 18.67 -52.55 -58.25
C TYR A 64 19.54 -53.65 -57.67
N ILE A 65 20.49 -54.18 -58.40
CA ILE A 65 21.40 -55.23 -57.98
C ILE A 65 22.63 -54.60 -57.35
N PRO A 66 23.10 -55.02 -56.15
CA PRO A 66 24.31 -54.52 -55.54
C PRO A 66 25.50 -54.65 -56.48
N ILE A 67 26.26 -53.59 -56.70
CA ILE A 67 27.42 -53.57 -57.63
C ILE A 67 28.43 -54.68 -57.31
N GLU A 68 28.53 -55.12 -56.05
CA GLU A 68 29.42 -56.18 -55.54
C GLU A 68 29.12 -57.57 -56.10
N GLU A 69 27.86 -57.76 -56.50
CA GLU A 69 27.40 -59.00 -57.15
C GLU A 69 27.72 -59.02 -58.65
N LEU A 70 28.01 -57.86 -59.26
CA LEU A 70 28.19 -57.70 -60.67
C LEU A 70 29.68 -57.58 -61.05
N VAL A 71 30.56 -57.06 -60.17
CA VAL A 71 31.95 -56.78 -60.47
C VAL A 71 32.82 -56.84 -59.20
N GLU A 72 34.04 -57.37 -59.26
CA GLU A 72 35.02 -57.26 -58.18
C GLU A 72 35.48 -55.79 -58.05
N LEU A 73 35.10 -55.18 -56.92
CA LEU A 73 35.39 -53.81 -56.59
C LEU A 73 36.77 -53.66 -55.95
N ASP A 74 37.48 -52.59 -56.31
CA ASP A 74 38.72 -52.16 -55.67
C ASP A 74 38.42 -51.77 -54.18
N THR A 75 39.42 -51.91 -53.30
CA THR A 75 39.27 -51.63 -51.86
C THR A 75 38.86 -50.18 -51.60
N ILE A 76 39.34 -49.22 -52.41
CA ILE A 76 39.00 -47.82 -52.29
C ILE A 76 37.53 -47.56 -52.63
N ASP A 77 37.04 -48.20 -53.73
CA ASP A 77 35.67 -48.07 -54.18
C ASP A 77 34.64 -48.68 -53.19
N LYS A 78 35.00 -49.79 -52.54
CA LYS A 78 34.22 -50.34 -51.41
C LYS A 78 34.12 -49.34 -50.26
N VAL A 79 35.25 -48.71 -49.87
CA VAL A 79 35.24 -47.71 -48.78
C VAL A 79 34.35 -46.52 -49.15
N ILE A 80 34.33 -46.03 -50.41
CA ILE A 80 33.48 -44.95 -50.86
C ILE A 80 31.99 -45.35 -50.79
N LEU A 81 31.64 -46.56 -51.22
CA LEU A 81 30.25 -47.02 -51.21
C LEU A 81 29.72 -47.19 -49.78
N TYR A 82 30.39 -47.97 -48.95
CA TYR A 82 29.97 -48.18 -47.54
C TYR A 82 30.08 -46.90 -46.71
N GLY A 83 31.15 -46.13 -46.90
CA GLY A 83 31.33 -44.86 -46.21
C GLY A 83 30.20 -43.85 -46.55
N SER A 84 29.77 -43.78 -47.79
CA SER A 84 28.68 -42.90 -48.19
C SER A 84 27.34 -43.32 -47.57
N ASP A 85 27.08 -44.62 -47.41
CA ASP A 85 25.85 -45.07 -46.72
C ASP A 85 25.90 -44.81 -45.21
N ILE A 86 27.03 -45.07 -44.57
CA ILE A 86 27.21 -44.71 -43.15
C ILE A 86 27.06 -43.20 -42.92
N ILE A 87 27.71 -42.36 -43.76
CA ILE A 87 27.58 -40.91 -43.67
C ILE A 87 26.12 -40.48 -43.83
N LYS A 88 25.39 -41.01 -44.79
CA LYS A 88 23.97 -40.74 -45.03
C LYS A 88 23.11 -41.08 -43.81
N GLU A 89 23.29 -42.28 -43.22
CA GLU A 89 22.51 -42.73 -42.07
C GLU A 89 22.81 -41.95 -40.79
N LEU A 90 24.11 -41.69 -40.51
CA LEU A 90 24.52 -40.98 -39.31
C LEU A 90 24.26 -39.47 -39.39
N SER A 91 24.29 -38.90 -40.60
CA SER A 91 24.18 -37.47 -40.78
C SER A 91 22.90 -36.85 -40.21
N ILE A 92 21.75 -37.49 -40.34
CA ILE A 92 20.48 -37.00 -39.82
C ILE A 92 20.51 -36.89 -38.29
N VAL A 93 21.08 -37.89 -37.62
CA VAL A 93 21.22 -37.89 -36.16
C VAL A 93 22.16 -36.79 -35.69
N VAL A 94 23.35 -36.67 -36.32
CA VAL A 94 24.36 -35.65 -35.97
C VAL A 94 23.83 -34.26 -36.19
N TYR A 95 23.21 -34.01 -37.36
CA TYR A 95 22.65 -32.68 -37.67
C TYR A 95 21.50 -32.30 -36.73
N SER A 96 20.65 -33.27 -36.35
CA SER A 96 19.57 -33.03 -35.37
C SER A 96 20.11 -32.67 -33.99
N ILE A 97 21.14 -33.36 -33.51
CA ILE A 97 21.76 -33.03 -32.21
C ILE A 97 22.39 -31.62 -32.23
N ILE A 98 23.14 -31.34 -33.30
CA ILE A 98 23.76 -30.01 -33.45
C ILE A 98 22.69 -28.89 -33.52
N ALA A 99 21.61 -29.12 -34.28
CA ALA A 99 20.52 -28.16 -34.41
C ALA A 99 19.81 -27.91 -33.05
N ILE A 100 19.59 -28.95 -32.26
CA ILE A 100 19.00 -28.81 -30.90
C ILE A 100 19.91 -27.96 -30.00
N ILE A 101 21.22 -28.22 -29.99
CA ILE A 101 22.18 -27.50 -29.15
C ILE A 101 22.21 -26.01 -29.57
N ILE A 102 22.29 -25.71 -30.86
CA ILE A 102 22.32 -24.34 -31.39
C ILE A 102 21.03 -23.61 -31.04
N THR A 103 19.89 -24.22 -31.29
CA THR A 103 18.57 -23.63 -31.04
C THR A 103 18.36 -23.35 -29.54
N SER A 104 18.73 -24.30 -28.68
CA SER A 104 18.65 -24.14 -27.22
C SER A 104 19.52 -22.98 -26.72
N ASN A 105 20.78 -22.92 -27.17
CA ASN A 105 21.69 -21.84 -26.78
C ASN A 105 21.23 -20.46 -27.30
N MET A 106 20.73 -20.37 -28.52
CA MET A 106 20.19 -19.12 -29.07
C MET A 106 18.94 -18.67 -28.29
N PHE A 107 18.03 -19.58 -28.00
CA PHE A 107 16.83 -19.27 -27.24
C PHE A 107 17.16 -18.78 -25.82
N TYR A 108 18.03 -19.51 -25.12
CA TYR A 108 18.49 -19.14 -23.79
C TYR A 108 19.13 -17.74 -23.79
N LYS A 109 20.09 -17.49 -24.69
CA LYS A 109 20.83 -16.23 -24.75
C LYS A 109 19.92 -15.04 -25.08
N ASN A 110 18.97 -15.23 -26.03
CA ASN A 110 18.16 -14.12 -26.55
C ASN A 110 16.92 -13.82 -25.72
N LYS A 111 16.35 -14.83 -25.05
CA LYS A 111 15.06 -14.70 -24.35
C LYS A 111 15.14 -14.84 -22.83
N ILE A 112 16.04 -15.67 -22.31
CA ILE A 112 16.02 -16.04 -20.89
C ILE A 112 17.09 -15.30 -20.09
N LYS A 113 18.30 -15.22 -20.62
CA LYS A 113 19.47 -14.74 -19.86
C LYS A 113 19.29 -13.31 -19.34
N ILE A 114 18.90 -12.38 -20.22
CA ILE A 114 18.82 -10.95 -19.88
C ILE A 114 17.76 -10.67 -18.78
N PRO A 115 16.50 -11.09 -18.90
CA PRO A 115 15.52 -10.81 -17.86
C PRO A 115 15.83 -11.49 -16.53
N ILE A 116 16.40 -12.70 -16.56
CA ILE A 116 16.84 -13.38 -15.33
C ILE A 116 17.98 -12.64 -14.65
N GLU A 117 18.95 -12.12 -15.39
CA GLU A 117 20.04 -11.30 -14.82
C GLU A 117 19.49 -10.02 -14.21
N ILE A 118 18.55 -9.33 -14.87
CA ILE A 118 17.87 -8.15 -14.32
C ILE A 118 17.18 -8.49 -13.00
N LEU A 119 16.29 -9.47 -12.99
CA LEU A 119 15.57 -9.88 -11.78
C LEU A 119 16.50 -10.29 -10.63
N ARG A 120 17.64 -10.93 -10.94
CA ARG A 120 18.63 -11.34 -9.95
C ARG A 120 19.33 -10.14 -9.31
N GLU A 121 19.71 -9.14 -10.11
CA GLU A 121 20.35 -7.93 -9.58
C GLU A 121 19.36 -7.11 -8.75
N GLU A 122 18.13 -6.98 -9.20
CA GLU A 122 17.06 -6.31 -8.45
C GLU A 122 16.76 -6.99 -7.12
N ALA A 123 16.68 -8.32 -7.10
CA ALA A 123 16.50 -9.05 -5.86
C ALA A 123 17.64 -8.79 -4.87
N LYS A 124 18.89 -8.59 -5.36
CA LYS A 124 20.03 -8.20 -4.50
C LYS A 124 19.86 -6.77 -3.97
N HIS A 125 19.38 -5.82 -4.77
CA HIS A 125 19.12 -4.46 -4.31
C HIS A 125 18.06 -4.45 -3.22
N ILE A 126 16.95 -5.16 -3.42
CA ILE A 126 15.89 -5.28 -2.40
C ILE A 126 16.44 -5.91 -1.11
N SER A 127 17.26 -6.97 -1.21
CA SER A 127 17.86 -7.61 -0.03
C SER A 127 18.79 -6.69 0.78
N ARG A 128 19.28 -5.62 0.16
CA ARG A 128 20.11 -4.57 0.80
C ARG A 128 19.29 -3.34 1.20
N ASN A 129 17.99 -3.44 1.09
CA ASN A 129 17.06 -2.33 1.36
C ASN A 129 17.26 -1.11 0.44
N ASP A 130 17.84 -1.34 -0.74
CA ASP A 130 18.01 -0.34 -1.78
C ASP A 130 16.89 -0.49 -2.81
N LEU A 131 15.97 0.48 -2.82
CA LEU A 131 14.80 0.52 -3.72
C LEU A 131 14.94 1.60 -4.80
N SER A 132 16.14 2.20 -4.97
CA SER A 132 16.40 3.32 -5.89
C SER A 132 16.54 2.91 -7.36
N PHE A 133 16.57 1.62 -7.68
CA PHE A 133 16.63 1.09 -9.04
C PHE A 133 15.25 1.04 -9.71
N SER A 134 15.23 0.79 -11.02
CA SER A 134 13.98 0.56 -11.77
C SER A 134 14.14 -0.67 -12.67
N CYS A 135 13.15 -1.59 -12.63
CA CYS A 135 13.11 -2.75 -13.51
C CYS A 135 12.62 -2.34 -14.90
N ILE A 136 13.56 -2.08 -15.81
CA ILE A 136 13.20 -1.73 -17.19
C ILE A 136 13.52 -2.91 -18.10
N TYR A 137 12.55 -3.79 -18.28
CA TYR A 137 12.57 -4.82 -19.32
C TYR A 137 11.32 -4.72 -20.18
N ASN A 138 11.41 -3.96 -21.27
CA ASN A 138 10.31 -3.77 -22.22
C ASN A 138 10.19 -4.96 -23.16
N SER A 139 9.51 -6.01 -22.74
CA SER A 139 9.14 -7.14 -23.57
C SER A 139 7.66 -7.48 -23.34
N GLY A 140 6.93 -7.79 -24.43
CA GLY A 140 5.54 -8.24 -24.34
C GLY A 140 5.43 -9.75 -24.10
N ASP A 141 6.47 -10.41 -23.61
CA ASP A 141 6.47 -11.84 -23.30
C ASP A 141 6.23 -12.11 -21.81
N GLU A 142 6.13 -13.38 -21.44
CA GLU A 142 5.85 -13.83 -20.08
C GLU A 142 6.92 -13.37 -19.06
N LEU A 143 8.16 -13.18 -19.49
CA LEU A 143 9.23 -12.65 -18.64
C LEU A 143 9.13 -11.13 -18.46
N GLY A 144 8.60 -10.41 -19.46
CA GLY A 144 8.25 -9.00 -19.33
C GLY A 144 7.16 -8.77 -18.28
N GLU A 145 6.12 -9.61 -18.27
CA GLU A 145 5.06 -9.55 -17.26
C GLU A 145 5.60 -9.80 -15.84
N ILE A 146 6.55 -10.74 -15.69
CA ILE A 146 7.20 -10.99 -14.39
C ILE A 146 8.02 -9.78 -13.94
N CYS A 147 8.80 -9.16 -14.84
CA CYS A 147 9.57 -7.96 -14.52
C CYS A 147 8.65 -6.78 -14.13
N GLU A 148 7.52 -6.61 -14.83
CA GLU A 148 6.53 -5.57 -14.48
C GLU A 148 5.88 -5.84 -13.11
N ALA A 149 5.52 -7.09 -12.81
CA ALA A 149 4.98 -7.46 -11.50
C ALA A 149 6.00 -7.21 -10.38
N PHE A 150 7.28 -7.47 -10.65
CA PHE A 150 8.37 -7.22 -9.70
C PHE A 150 8.57 -5.71 -9.45
N ASP A 151 8.49 -4.87 -10.48
CA ASP A 151 8.55 -3.41 -10.32
C ASP A 151 7.34 -2.85 -9.55
N LYS A 152 6.13 -3.37 -9.82
CA LYS A 152 4.94 -3.03 -9.01
C LYS A 152 5.13 -3.36 -7.53
N MET A 153 5.72 -4.51 -7.23
CA MET A 153 6.04 -4.89 -5.85
C MET A 153 7.07 -3.94 -5.22
N ARG A 154 8.11 -3.53 -5.96
CA ARG A 154 9.08 -2.54 -5.50
C ARG A 154 8.41 -1.20 -5.17
N VAL A 155 7.53 -0.70 -6.04
CA VAL A 155 6.77 0.54 -5.81
C VAL A 155 5.91 0.43 -4.56
N GLN A 156 5.25 -0.71 -4.35
CA GLN A 156 4.48 -0.97 -3.13
C GLN A 156 5.35 -0.95 -1.87
N LEU A 157 6.55 -1.52 -1.93
CA LEU A 157 7.50 -1.47 -0.82
C LEU A 157 7.95 -0.03 -0.49
N ILE A 158 8.18 0.81 -1.52
CA ILE A 158 8.49 2.23 -1.32
C ILE A 158 7.34 2.92 -0.59
N ASN A 159 6.12 2.78 -1.09
CA ASN A 159 4.93 3.40 -0.49
C ASN A 159 4.70 2.92 0.96
N ASN A 160 4.91 1.63 1.22
CA ASN A 160 4.80 1.08 2.57
C ASN A 160 5.87 1.66 3.51
N ASN A 161 7.12 1.78 3.05
CA ASN A 161 8.19 2.39 3.83
C ASN A 161 7.89 3.87 4.14
N GLU A 162 7.43 4.64 3.16
CA GLU A 162 7.02 6.04 3.37
C GLU A 162 5.88 6.15 4.39
N ASN A 163 4.88 5.28 4.30
CA ASN A 163 3.79 5.23 5.28
C ASN A 163 4.29 4.91 6.68
N VAL A 164 5.19 3.92 6.82
CA VAL A 164 5.80 3.59 8.12
C VAL A 164 6.61 4.76 8.67
N TRP A 165 7.41 5.44 7.84
CA TRP A 165 8.15 6.63 8.24
C TRP A 165 7.23 7.75 8.72
N ASN A 166 6.15 8.04 8.00
CA ASN A 166 5.16 9.05 8.37
C ASN A 166 4.48 8.71 9.71
N LEU A 167 4.15 7.44 9.93
CA LEU A 167 3.59 6.97 11.21
C LEU A 167 4.60 7.12 12.36
N MET A 168 5.86 6.75 12.14
CA MET A 168 6.91 6.89 13.16
C MET A 168 7.20 8.35 13.51
N GLU A 169 7.25 9.23 12.50
CA GLU A 169 7.44 10.67 12.72
C GLU A 169 6.25 11.27 13.46
N GLY A 170 5.02 10.89 13.09
CA GLY A 170 3.81 11.26 13.83
C GLY A 170 3.89 10.83 15.30
N GLN A 171 4.28 9.58 15.57
CA GLN A 171 4.43 9.07 16.94
C GLN A 171 5.54 9.79 17.72
N ARG A 172 6.64 10.15 17.05
CA ARG A 172 7.73 10.92 17.68
C ARG A 172 7.28 12.33 18.06
N GLN A 173 6.55 13.01 17.18
CA GLN A 173 5.97 14.32 17.46
C GLN A 173 4.99 14.25 18.63
N LEU A 174 4.16 13.22 18.67
CA LEU A 174 3.28 12.84 19.76
C LEU A 174 4.02 12.78 21.10
N ASN A 175 5.04 11.93 21.18
CA ASN A 175 5.79 11.71 22.40
C ASN A 175 6.50 12.99 22.88
N SER A 176 6.97 13.83 21.95
CA SER A 176 7.59 15.11 22.27
C SER A 176 6.59 16.10 22.86
N ALA A 177 5.39 16.20 22.27
CA ALA A 177 4.31 17.04 22.80
C ALA A 177 3.89 16.57 24.19
N PHE A 178 3.76 15.27 24.41
CA PHE A 178 3.45 14.68 25.71
C PHE A 178 4.47 15.07 26.78
N ALA A 179 5.75 14.89 26.47
CA ALA A 179 6.81 15.25 27.43
C ALA A 179 6.77 16.74 27.80
N HIS A 180 6.43 17.60 26.86
CA HIS A 180 6.25 19.03 27.09
C HIS A 180 5.05 19.32 27.99
N ASP A 181 3.89 18.72 27.68
CA ASP A 181 2.62 19.02 28.36
C ASP A 181 2.53 18.42 29.77
N ILE A 182 3.29 17.34 30.04
CA ILE A 182 3.49 16.84 31.42
C ILE A 182 4.47 17.71 32.20
N ARG A 183 5.55 18.20 31.55
CA ARG A 183 6.58 18.98 32.25
C ARG A 183 6.03 20.29 32.83
N THR A 184 5.13 20.95 32.10
CA THR A 184 4.56 22.25 32.51
C THR A 184 3.85 22.16 33.87
N PRO A 185 2.79 21.34 34.07
CA PRO A 185 2.13 21.20 35.36
C PRO A 185 3.06 20.68 36.46
N LEU A 186 3.97 19.77 36.14
CA LEU A 186 4.95 19.26 37.12
C LEU A 186 5.89 20.38 37.60
N THR A 187 6.34 21.26 36.72
CA THR A 187 7.18 22.41 37.09
C THR A 187 6.42 23.37 38.02
N VAL A 188 5.13 23.61 37.74
CA VAL A 188 4.28 24.46 38.59
C VAL A 188 4.05 23.83 39.93
N ILE A 189 3.72 22.54 40.01
CA ILE A 189 3.55 21.79 41.27
C ILE A 189 4.86 21.84 42.09
N GLY A 190 6.00 21.55 41.44
CA GLY A 190 7.31 21.60 42.09
C GLY A 190 7.62 22.98 42.66
N GLY A 191 7.42 24.04 41.88
CA GLY A 191 7.67 25.41 42.32
C GLY A 191 6.84 25.83 43.52
N TYR A 192 5.54 25.55 43.53
CA TYR A 192 4.68 25.84 44.69
C TYR A 192 5.02 24.98 45.90
N THR A 193 5.33 23.71 45.70
CA THR A 193 5.75 22.81 46.77
C THR A 193 7.06 23.28 47.42
N ASP A 194 8.08 23.62 46.60
CA ASP A 194 9.35 24.15 47.10
C ASP A 194 9.15 25.43 47.85
N MET A 195 8.27 26.32 47.36
CA MET A 195 7.93 27.58 48.02
C MET A 195 7.27 27.33 49.38
N LEU A 196 6.32 26.43 49.46
CA LEU A 196 5.64 26.03 50.70
C LEU A 196 6.61 25.42 51.70
N VAL A 197 7.42 24.44 51.28
CA VAL A 197 8.42 23.78 52.15
C VAL A 197 9.45 24.79 52.70
N LYS A 198 9.87 25.76 51.94
CA LYS A 198 10.90 26.75 52.32
C LYS A 198 10.35 27.86 53.20
N TYR A 199 9.18 28.41 52.91
CA TYR A 199 8.73 29.67 53.53
C TYR A 199 7.61 29.49 54.55
N TYR A 200 6.82 28.42 54.52
CA TYR A 200 5.76 28.17 55.48
C TYR A 200 6.32 27.95 56.90
N PRO A 201 7.38 27.14 57.13
CA PRO A 201 7.95 26.95 58.46
C PRO A 201 8.57 28.25 59.02
N GLN A 202 8.88 29.26 58.16
CA GLN A 202 9.44 30.53 58.56
C GLN A 202 8.35 31.57 58.94
N GLY A 203 7.08 31.19 58.89
CA GLY A 203 5.96 32.09 59.13
C GLY A 203 5.78 33.19 58.07
N LYS A 204 6.38 33.01 56.88
CA LYS A 204 6.33 33.99 55.77
C LYS A 204 5.15 33.82 54.85
N ILE A 205 4.33 32.78 55.01
CA ILE A 205 3.14 32.49 54.21
C ILE A 205 1.93 32.54 55.14
N THR A 206 0.94 33.33 54.81
CA THR A 206 -0.34 33.39 55.52
C THR A 206 -1.18 32.16 55.19
N GLU A 207 -2.13 31.85 56.07
CA GLU A 207 -3.04 30.68 55.90
C GLU A 207 -3.86 30.78 54.62
N GLU A 208 -4.30 31.98 54.26
CA GLU A 208 -5.01 32.28 53.00
C GLU A 208 -4.14 31.96 51.78
N LYS A 209 -2.87 32.37 51.81
CA LYS A 209 -1.91 32.10 50.71
C LYS A 209 -1.47 30.65 50.63
N LEU A 210 -1.48 29.93 51.77
CA LEU A 210 -1.29 28.46 51.83
C LEU A 210 -2.42 27.77 51.11
N LEU A 211 -3.69 28.11 51.40
CA LEU A 211 -4.86 27.53 50.73
C LEU A 211 -4.89 27.84 49.25
N GLU A 212 -4.55 29.05 48.85
CA GLU A 212 -4.45 29.41 47.42
C GLU A 212 -3.43 28.52 46.71
N ASN A 213 -2.23 28.37 47.25
CA ASN A 213 -1.17 27.54 46.65
C ASN A 213 -1.54 26.07 46.60
N LEU A 214 -2.20 25.52 47.61
CA LEU A 214 -2.71 24.15 47.63
C LEU A 214 -3.79 23.93 46.58
N ASN A 215 -4.71 24.89 46.40
CA ASN A 215 -5.72 24.86 45.34
C ASN A 215 -5.09 24.89 43.94
N LEU A 216 -4.02 25.66 43.75
CA LEU A 216 -3.28 25.68 42.49
C LEU A 216 -2.59 24.34 42.23
N ILE A 217 -1.95 23.74 43.24
CA ILE A 217 -1.37 22.40 43.11
C ILE A 217 -2.45 21.37 42.76
N GLN A 218 -3.60 21.42 43.45
CA GLN A 218 -4.73 20.53 43.18
C GLN A 218 -5.28 20.66 41.77
N SER A 219 -5.38 21.88 41.26
CA SER A 219 -5.80 22.12 39.89
C SER A 219 -4.86 21.50 38.85
N GLN A 220 -3.53 21.60 39.10
CA GLN A 220 -2.53 21.00 38.21
C GLN A 220 -2.52 19.47 38.28
N LEU A 221 -2.77 18.87 39.45
CA LEU A 221 -2.93 17.41 39.62
C LEU A 221 -4.16 16.90 38.88
N THR A 222 -5.29 17.60 38.97
CA THR A 222 -6.50 17.28 38.21
C THR A 222 -6.23 17.33 36.73
N ARG A 223 -5.50 18.34 36.27
CA ARG A 223 -5.08 18.46 34.87
C ARG A 223 -4.22 17.28 34.41
N LEU A 224 -3.23 16.86 35.21
CA LEU A 224 -2.41 15.67 34.93
C LEU A 224 -3.24 14.37 34.87
N LYS A 225 -4.22 14.24 35.78
CA LYS A 225 -5.13 13.11 35.77
C LYS A 225 -5.92 13.03 34.47
N ASN A 226 -6.58 14.14 34.07
CA ASN A 226 -7.34 14.22 32.83
C ASN A 226 -6.45 13.94 31.60
N PHE A 227 -5.18 14.43 31.62
CA PHE A 227 -4.21 14.12 30.60
C PHE A 227 -3.93 12.62 30.48
N SER A 228 -3.70 11.95 31.63
CA SER A 228 -3.45 10.49 31.66
C SER A 228 -4.64 9.69 31.14
N GLU A 229 -5.87 10.09 31.45
CA GLU A 229 -7.09 9.46 30.97
C GLU A 229 -7.20 9.62 29.44
N THR A 230 -6.99 10.83 28.92
CA THR A 230 -7.00 11.10 27.48
C THR A 230 -5.91 10.32 26.73
N MET A 231 -4.74 10.13 27.35
CA MET A 231 -3.67 9.30 26.77
C MET A 231 -4.05 7.84 26.66
N LYS A 232 -4.73 7.31 27.68
CA LYS A 232 -5.26 5.95 27.65
C LYS A 232 -6.26 5.79 26.50
N ASP A 233 -7.18 6.74 26.35
CA ASP A 233 -8.17 6.72 25.26
C ASP A 233 -7.50 6.66 23.88
N ILE A 234 -6.40 7.39 23.67
CA ILE A 234 -5.65 7.34 22.39
C ILE A 234 -5.03 5.97 22.14
N GLN A 235 -4.43 5.37 23.15
CA GLN A 235 -3.84 4.04 23.01
C GLN A 235 -4.91 2.99 22.75
N ASP A 236 -6.05 3.11 23.42
CA ASP A 236 -7.18 2.19 23.28
C ASP A 236 -7.88 2.35 21.92
N ILE A 237 -7.90 3.55 21.32
CA ILE A 237 -8.48 3.78 19.98
C ILE A 237 -7.92 2.81 18.94
N GLY A 238 -6.61 2.53 18.98
CA GLY A 238 -5.99 1.54 18.07
C GLY A 238 -6.67 0.17 18.14
N ALA A 239 -7.05 -0.25 19.34
CA ALA A 239 -7.62 -1.56 19.67
C ALA A 239 -9.17 -1.60 19.63
N ILE A 240 -9.85 -0.44 19.49
CA ILE A 240 -11.32 -0.40 19.45
C ILE A 240 -11.83 -1.14 18.20
N GLU A 241 -12.55 -2.23 18.40
CA GLU A 241 -13.36 -2.89 17.40
C GLU A 241 -14.75 -2.28 17.39
N VAL A 242 -15.21 -1.83 16.22
CA VAL A 242 -16.56 -1.27 16.05
C VAL A 242 -17.57 -2.40 16.12
N LYS A 243 -18.48 -2.34 17.09
CA LYS A 243 -19.53 -3.35 17.31
C LYS A 243 -20.89 -2.80 16.91
N THR A 244 -21.16 -2.74 15.62
CA THR A 244 -22.45 -2.30 15.11
C THR A 244 -23.56 -3.29 15.48
N LYS A 245 -24.68 -2.76 15.95
CA LYS A 245 -25.90 -3.51 16.25
C LYS A 245 -27.09 -2.78 15.65
N LEU A 246 -28.10 -3.53 15.20
CA LEU A 246 -29.35 -2.94 14.75
C LEU A 246 -30.07 -2.31 15.95
N LYS A 247 -30.19 -1.00 15.95
CA LYS A 247 -30.85 -0.20 17.01
C LYS A 247 -31.76 0.83 16.43
N GLU A 248 -32.71 1.28 17.24
CA GLU A 248 -33.66 2.37 16.91
C GLU A 248 -32.97 3.72 17.13
N PHE A 249 -33.15 4.65 16.22
CA PHE A 249 -32.55 5.98 16.33
C PHE A 249 -33.12 6.80 17.49
N ASN A 250 -34.37 6.56 17.88
CA ASN A 250 -35.00 7.20 19.06
C ASN A 250 -34.24 6.86 20.37
N ILE A 251 -33.63 5.67 20.47
CA ILE A 251 -32.81 5.29 21.63
C ILE A 251 -31.53 6.10 21.68
N LEU A 252 -30.87 6.27 20.51
CA LEU A 252 -29.69 7.10 20.39
C LEU A 252 -29.98 8.56 20.76
N GLU A 253 -31.07 9.11 20.24
CA GLU A 253 -31.53 10.46 20.53
C GLU A 253 -31.71 10.70 22.03
N LYS A 254 -32.46 9.82 22.71
CA LYS A 254 -32.68 9.90 24.17
C LYS A 254 -31.35 9.88 24.95
N LYS A 255 -30.39 9.05 24.56
CA LYS A 255 -29.10 8.98 25.23
C LYS A 255 -28.27 10.24 25.01
N ILE A 256 -28.33 10.83 23.82
CA ILE A 256 -27.73 12.14 23.56
C ILE A 256 -28.38 13.22 24.41
N GLU A 257 -29.71 13.22 24.55
CA GLU A 257 -30.41 14.12 25.46
C GLU A 257 -30.01 13.94 26.92
N GLU A 258 -29.79 12.70 27.40
CA GLU A 258 -29.28 12.43 28.74
C GLU A 258 -27.90 13.05 28.96
N VAL A 259 -26.97 12.91 27.99
CA VAL A 259 -25.65 13.54 28.04
C VAL A 259 -25.79 15.06 28.11
N ILE A 260 -26.65 15.65 27.29
CA ILE A 260 -26.89 17.09 27.26
C ILE A 260 -27.45 17.58 28.62
N ASN A 261 -28.40 16.88 29.21
CA ASN A 261 -29.03 17.25 30.47
C ASN A 261 -28.02 17.26 31.62
N VAL A 262 -27.10 16.31 31.66
CA VAL A 262 -26.00 16.26 32.67
C VAL A 262 -25.07 17.47 32.53
N ILE A 263 -24.72 17.83 31.31
CA ILE A 263 -23.81 18.93 31.03
C ILE A 263 -24.46 20.30 31.22
N SER A 264 -25.73 20.46 30.81
CA SER A 264 -26.48 21.74 30.93
C SER A 264 -26.78 22.09 32.38
N ALA A 265 -26.97 21.10 33.27
CA ALA A 265 -27.19 21.34 34.69
C ALA A 265 -26.00 22.05 35.39
N SER A 266 -24.80 22.00 34.80
CA SER A 266 -23.56 22.56 35.37
C SER A 266 -23.18 23.90 34.75
N ASN A 267 -23.82 24.35 33.65
CA ASN A 267 -23.43 25.52 32.87
C ASN A 267 -24.61 26.40 32.51
N ASN A 268 -24.47 27.74 32.56
CA ASN A 268 -25.47 28.72 32.10
C ASN A 268 -25.46 28.89 30.56
N ILE A 269 -25.39 27.80 29.81
CA ILE A 269 -25.33 27.79 28.34
C ILE A 269 -26.61 27.18 27.80
N GLU A 270 -27.20 27.82 26.81
CA GLU A 270 -28.37 27.31 26.10
C GLU A 270 -27.96 26.20 25.14
N ILE A 271 -28.43 24.96 25.32
CA ILE A 271 -28.18 23.83 24.44
C ILE A 271 -29.48 23.40 23.83
N ASN A 272 -29.58 23.43 22.48
CA ASN A 272 -30.77 23.01 21.75
C ASN A 272 -30.46 21.76 20.91
N ILE A 273 -31.41 20.82 20.88
CA ILE A 273 -31.34 19.64 20.03
C ILE A 273 -32.43 19.69 18.95
N TYR A 274 -32.04 19.43 17.71
CA TYR A 274 -32.93 19.36 16.55
C TYR A 274 -32.74 18.00 15.89
N SER A 275 -33.70 17.12 16.04
CA SER A 275 -33.63 15.79 15.43
C SER A 275 -34.47 15.73 14.16
N LYS A 276 -33.84 15.23 13.10
CA LYS A 276 -34.47 14.82 11.83
C LYS A 276 -34.31 13.31 11.62
N LEU A 277 -33.97 12.58 12.67
CA LEU A 277 -33.94 11.12 12.66
C LEU A 277 -35.41 10.65 12.58
N LYS A 278 -35.73 9.98 11.48
CA LYS A 278 -37.07 9.36 11.35
C LYS A 278 -37.14 8.15 12.28
N GLU A 279 -38.34 7.66 12.60
CA GLU A 279 -38.55 6.43 13.39
C GLU A 279 -38.04 5.18 12.63
N ASN A 280 -36.73 5.11 12.41
CA ASN A 280 -36.06 4.08 11.67
C ASN A 280 -35.01 3.38 12.57
N LYS A 281 -34.53 2.24 12.08
CA LYS A 281 -33.48 1.45 12.70
C LYS A 281 -32.22 1.50 11.78
N GLY A 282 -31.05 1.52 12.38
CA GLY A 282 -29.78 1.44 11.67
C GLY A 282 -28.79 0.57 12.41
N TYR A 283 -27.75 0.14 11.71
CA TYR A 283 -26.64 -0.58 12.31
C TYR A 283 -25.57 0.43 12.73
N PHE A 284 -25.36 0.59 14.04
CA PHE A 284 -24.33 1.49 14.55
C PHE A 284 -23.79 1.04 15.89
N ASP A 285 -22.63 1.53 16.26
CA ASP A 285 -22.05 1.39 17.59
C ASP A 285 -22.35 2.63 18.41
N GLU A 286 -23.35 2.50 19.30
CA GLU A 286 -23.84 3.58 20.14
C GLU A 286 -22.74 4.14 21.06
N SER A 287 -21.84 3.29 21.57
CA SER A 287 -20.79 3.71 22.51
C SER A 287 -19.80 4.65 21.84
N ILE A 288 -19.44 4.37 20.58
CA ILE A 288 -18.57 5.21 19.77
C ILE A 288 -19.26 6.56 19.47
N ILE A 289 -20.54 6.53 19.08
CA ILE A 289 -21.27 7.76 18.77
C ILE A 289 -21.38 8.65 20.01
N LEU A 290 -21.75 8.09 21.16
CA LEU A 290 -21.85 8.86 22.41
C LEU A 290 -20.51 9.44 22.85
N GLN A 291 -19.41 8.69 22.73
CA GLN A 291 -18.08 9.20 23.03
C GLN A 291 -17.67 10.36 22.12
N VAL A 292 -18.02 10.29 20.83
CA VAL A 292 -17.77 11.40 19.89
C VAL A 292 -18.64 12.61 20.25
N VAL A 293 -19.91 12.42 20.57
CA VAL A 293 -20.82 13.50 20.98
C VAL A 293 -20.30 14.20 22.24
N ASP A 294 -19.91 13.46 23.28
CA ASP A 294 -19.36 13.99 24.52
C ASP A 294 -18.11 14.85 24.27
N ASN A 295 -17.15 14.34 23.51
CA ASN A 295 -15.96 15.08 23.14
C ASN A 295 -16.24 16.36 22.32
N LEU A 296 -17.16 16.29 21.36
CA LEU A 296 -17.53 17.45 20.54
C LEU A 296 -18.30 18.49 21.33
N LEU A 297 -19.19 18.06 22.24
CA LEU A 297 -19.91 18.96 23.16
C LEU A 297 -18.96 19.67 24.10
N SER A 298 -18.08 18.91 24.78
CA SER A 298 -17.06 19.49 25.65
C SER A 298 -16.23 20.56 24.92
N ASN A 299 -15.86 20.27 23.66
CA ASN A 299 -15.14 21.25 22.83
C ASN A 299 -16.01 22.47 22.51
N ALA A 300 -17.25 22.29 22.08
CA ALA A 300 -18.16 23.40 21.77
C ALA A 300 -18.41 24.29 22.99
N LEU A 301 -18.58 23.72 24.18
CA LEU A 301 -18.78 24.45 25.43
C LEU A 301 -17.59 25.32 25.82
N SER A 302 -16.38 24.86 25.51
CA SER A 302 -15.15 25.65 25.79
C SER A 302 -14.96 26.87 24.89
N PHE A 303 -15.63 26.91 23.73
CA PHE A 303 -15.47 27.98 22.74
C PHE A 303 -16.75 28.80 22.51
N THR A 304 -17.90 28.34 22.99
CA THR A 304 -19.18 29.04 22.83
C THR A 304 -19.24 30.33 23.66
N LYS A 305 -20.02 31.28 23.21
CA LYS A 305 -20.38 32.45 24.04
C LYS A 305 -21.49 32.10 25.02
N ASN A 306 -22.60 31.53 24.53
CA ASN A 306 -23.75 31.19 25.36
C ASN A 306 -24.72 30.19 24.73
N LYS A 307 -24.46 29.70 23.49
CA LYS A 307 -25.39 28.83 22.77
C LYS A 307 -24.72 27.73 21.98
N VAL A 308 -25.22 26.50 22.09
CA VAL A 308 -24.83 25.35 21.29
C VAL A 308 -26.05 24.70 20.69
N ASP A 309 -26.09 24.51 19.38
CA ASP A 309 -27.12 23.77 18.66
C ASP A 309 -26.61 22.41 18.19
N ILE A 310 -27.33 21.33 18.44
CA ILE A 310 -27.06 19.97 18.03
C ILE A 310 -28.10 19.57 17.01
N ILE A 311 -27.68 19.11 15.83
CA ILE A 311 -28.56 18.69 14.76
C ILE A 311 -28.24 17.24 14.41
N LEU A 312 -29.24 16.37 14.49
CA LEU A 312 -29.17 14.96 14.15
C LEU A 312 -29.91 14.72 12.83
N GLU A 313 -29.24 14.17 11.85
CA GLU A 313 -29.80 13.85 10.53
C GLU A 313 -29.42 12.42 10.13
N TRP A 314 -30.29 11.77 9.36
CA TRP A 314 -29.98 10.47 8.73
C TRP A 314 -30.36 10.54 7.24
N GLU A 315 -29.36 10.30 6.41
CA GLU A 315 -29.48 10.33 4.96
C GLU A 315 -28.54 9.32 4.32
N ASN A 316 -29.04 8.55 3.33
CA ASN A 316 -28.25 7.59 2.55
C ASN A 316 -27.42 6.60 3.41
N ASP A 317 -28.07 6.02 4.44
CA ASP A 317 -27.44 5.10 5.39
C ASP A 317 -26.28 5.70 6.20
N VAL A 318 -26.25 7.02 6.36
CA VAL A 318 -25.26 7.74 7.17
C VAL A 318 -25.97 8.57 8.23
N ILE A 319 -25.54 8.44 9.47
CA ILE A 319 -25.93 9.30 10.58
C ILE A 319 -25.01 10.51 10.58
N TYR A 320 -25.57 11.71 10.54
CA TYR A 320 -24.85 12.98 10.65
C TYR A 320 -25.21 13.65 11.98
N ILE A 321 -24.17 14.05 12.72
CA ILE A 321 -24.31 14.80 13.98
C ILE A 321 -23.54 16.10 13.80
N TYR A 322 -24.29 17.19 13.75
CA TYR A 322 -23.71 18.54 13.68
C TYR A 322 -23.76 19.17 15.08
N ILE A 323 -22.64 19.66 15.54
CA ILE A 323 -22.55 20.49 16.76
C ILE A 323 -22.08 21.87 16.33
N ARG A 324 -22.91 22.87 16.62
CA ARG A 324 -22.69 24.25 16.24
C ARG A 324 -22.65 25.12 17.49
N ASP A 325 -21.59 25.86 17.66
CA ASP A 325 -21.47 26.91 18.67
C ASP A 325 -21.67 28.34 18.06
N ASN A 326 -21.77 29.32 18.92
CA ASN A 326 -21.80 30.74 18.56
C ASN A 326 -20.55 31.51 18.99
N GLY A 327 -19.39 30.82 19.08
CA GLY A 327 -18.10 31.38 19.41
C GLY A 327 -17.43 32.15 18.27
N GLU A 328 -16.11 32.17 18.29
CA GLU A 328 -15.30 32.87 17.26
C GLU A 328 -15.17 32.04 15.97
N GLY A 329 -15.42 30.73 16.05
CA GLY A 329 -15.22 29.78 14.94
C GLY A 329 -13.75 29.44 14.73
N PHE A 330 -13.47 28.70 13.66
CA PHE A 330 -12.12 28.27 13.27
C PHE A 330 -11.46 29.29 12.32
N SER A 331 -10.20 29.59 12.52
CA SER A 331 -9.41 30.28 11.50
C SER A 331 -9.17 29.36 10.28
N LYS A 332 -8.79 29.93 9.13
CA LYS A 332 -8.46 29.14 7.93
C LYS A 332 -7.37 28.09 8.19
N LYS A 333 -6.39 28.40 9.04
CA LYS A 333 -5.32 27.47 9.41
C LYS A 333 -5.84 26.34 10.30
N GLU A 334 -6.78 26.64 11.18
CA GLU A 334 -7.39 25.68 12.09
C GLU A 334 -8.26 24.66 11.38
N ILE A 335 -9.06 25.06 10.39
CA ILE A 335 -9.89 24.11 9.59
C ILE A 335 -9.03 22.97 9.03
N TYR A 336 -7.79 23.26 8.58
CA TYR A 336 -6.88 22.22 8.03
C TYR A 336 -6.08 21.47 9.09
N SER A 337 -5.97 22.02 10.29
CA SER A 337 -5.04 21.52 11.30
C SER A 337 -5.71 21.04 12.58
N ALA A 338 -6.93 21.49 12.90
CA ALA A 338 -7.59 21.20 14.19
C ALA A 338 -7.90 19.70 14.40
N SER A 339 -8.02 18.92 13.33
CA SER A 339 -8.16 17.46 13.41
C SER A 339 -6.83 16.71 13.40
N LYS A 340 -5.70 17.43 13.32
CA LYS A 340 -4.37 16.81 13.50
C LYS A 340 -4.09 16.62 14.98
N PRO A 341 -3.42 15.53 15.37
CA PRO A 341 -3.06 15.30 16.76
C PRO A 341 -2.33 16.52 17.37
N TYR A 342 -2.74 16.92 18.58
CA TYR A 342 -2.10 17.98 19.38
C TYR A 342 -2.18 19.41 18.82
N TYR A 343 -3.05 19.65 17.87
CA TYR A 343 -3.34 21.01 17.47
C TYR A 343 -4.35 21.62 18.44
N SER A 344 -3.94 22.62 19.21
CA SER A 344 -4.81 23.43 20.05
C SER A 344 -4.40 24.89 19.92
N SER A 345 -5.35 25.75 19.57
CA SER A 345 -5.14 27.21 19.53
C SER A 345 -5.00 27.82 20.95
N ARG A 346 -5.44 27.08 21.99
CA ARG A 346 -5.35 27.45 23.41
C ARG A 346 -4.56 26.41 24.22
N ALA A 347 -3.50 25.85 23.65
CA ALA A 347 -2.67 24.89 24.36
C ALA A 347 -2.17 25.50 25.67
N GLY A 348 -2.62 24.90 26.77
CA GLY A 348 -2.16 25.27 28.10
C GLY A 348 -3.06 26.16 28.95
N ILE A 349 -4.12 26.79 28.43
CA ILE A 349 -4.94 27.73 29.21
C ILE A 349 -6.09 27.01 29.94
N ASP A 350 -6.80 26.08 29.30
CA ASP A 350 -8.02 25.46 29.87
C ASP A 350 -7.92 23.94 30.05
N GLY A 351 -6.73 23.35 30.11
CA GLY A 351 -6.57 21.90 30.32
C GLY A 351 -6.87 21.06 29.07
N HIS A 352 -7.19 21.65 27.93
CA HIS A 352 -7.46 20.95 26.67
C HIS A 352 -6.16 20.68 25.91
N PHE A 353 -5.88 19.41 25.67
CA PHE A 353 -4.64 18.93 25.03
C PHE A 353 -4.69 18.90 23.50
N GLY A 354 -5.74 19.43 22.87
CA GLY A 354 -5.91 19.39 21.41
C GLY A 354 -6.11 18.01 20.81
N ILE A 355 -6.55 17.06 21.61
CA ILE A 355 -6.64 15.64 21.25
C ILE A 355 -8.08 15.25 20.94
N GLY A 356 -9.08 15.92 21.52
CA GLY A 356 -10.50 15.55 21.40
C GLY A 356 -10.97 15.41 19.95
N LEU A 357 -10.65 16.36 19.07
CA LEU A 357 -11.02 16.29 17.66
C LEU A 357 -10.30 15.16 16.90
N THR A 358 -9.08 14.81 17.30
CA THR A 358 -8.34 13.67 16.74
C THR A 358 -9.00 12.34 17.12
N ILE A 359 -9.42 12.21 18.38
CA ILE A 359 -10.20 11.05 18.86
C ILE A 359 -11.49 10.95 18.06
N CYS A 360 -12.26 12.02 17.94
CA CYS A 360 -13.50 12.05 17.18
C CYS A 360 -13.28 11.65 15.71
N LYS A 361 -12.23 12.18 15.07
CA LYS A 361 -11.87 11.83 13.70
C LYS A 361 -11.60 10.34 13.55
N SER A 362 -10.73 9.78 14.41
CA SER A 362 -10.39 8.34 14.38
C SER A 362 -11.61 7.45 14.61
N LEU A 363 -12.49 7.80 15.54
CA LEU A 363 -13.71 7.04 15.84
C LEU A 363 -14.71 7.10 14.69
N CYS A 364 -14.90 8.28 14.07
CA CYS A 364 -15.72 8.43 12.87
C CYS A 364 -15.18 7.57 11.72
N GLU A 365 -13.88 7.65 11.44
CA GLU A 365 -13.22 6.88 10.38
C GLU A 365 -13.34 5.36 10.61
N LYS A 366 -13.16 4.89 11.84
CA LYS A 366 -13.38 3.48 12.20
C LYS A 366 -14.81 3.03 12.01
N HIS A 367 -15.77 3.92 12.19
CA HIS A 367 -17.20 3.65 11.95
C HIS A 367 -17.61 3.84 10.47
N GLY A 368 -16.64 4.00 9.57
CA GLY A 368 -16.86 4.19 8.13
C GLY A 368 -17.29 5.58 7.71
N GLY A 369 -17.31 6.55 8.64
CA GLY A 369 -17.66 7.93 8.39
C GLY A 369 -16.46 8.88 8.38
N LYS A 370 -16.71 10.16 8.68
CA LYS A 370 -15.69 11.22 8.71
C LYS A 370 -16.04 12.34 9.67
N LEU A 371 -15.03 13.09 10.11
CA LEU A 371 -15.16 14.34 10.84
C LEU A 371 -14.89 15.51 9.91
N THR A 372 -15.77 16.52 9.85
CA THR A 372 -15.57 17.74 9.07
C THR A 372 -15.74 18.98 9.94
N LEU A 373 -14.93 19.99 9.68
CA LEU A 373 -14.89 21.26 10.41
C LEU A 373 -15.24 22.41 9.46
N ASN A 374 -16.17 23.23 9.86
CA ASN A 374 -16.60 24.40 9.09
C ASN A 374 -16.93 25.58 10.05
N ASN A 375 -17.14 26.75 9.48
CA ASN A 375 -17.69 27.90 10.19
C ASN A 375 -19.11 28.17 9.74
N SER A 376 -19.93 28.63 10.69
CA SER A 376 -21.28 29.09 10.40
C SER A 376 -21.24 30.46 9.72
N THR A 377 -22.14 30.70 8.77
CA THR A 377 -22.31 32.02 8.13
C THR A 377 -22.79 33.11 9.12
N SER A 378 -23.40 32.69 10.22
CA SER A 378 -23.87 33.58 11.31
C SER A 378 -22.84 33.73 12.45
N GLY A 379 -21.62 33.20 12.29
CA GLY A 379 -20.57 33.14 13.31
C GLY A 379 -20.58 31.82 14.08
N GLY A 380 -19.42 31.46 14.66
CA GLY A 380 -19.21 30.22 15.39
C GLY A 380 -18.73 29.04 14.53
N ALA A 381 -18.31 27.95 15.18
CA ALA A 381 -17.86 26.75 14.53
C ALA A 381 -19.02 25.77 14.28
N ILE A 382 -18.87 24.95 13.25
CA ILE A 382 -19.72 23.78 12.97
C ILE A 382 -18.81 22.58 12.82
N VAL A 383 -18.97 21.59 13.69
CA VAL A 383 -18.30 20.29 13.59
C VAL A 383 -19.34 19.25 13.22
N CYS A 384 -19.11 18.52 12.14
CA CYS A 384 -19.97 17.44 11.70
C CYS A 384 -19.23 16.12 11.82
N ALA A 385 -19.78 15.19 12.60
CA ALA A 385 -19.39 13.81 12.69
C ALA A 385 -20.38 12.95 11.90
N SER A 386 -19.88 12.07 11.05
CA SER A 386 -20.71 11.14 10.30
C SER A 386 -20.36 9.68 10.62
N PHE A 387 -21.38 8.79 10.59
CA PHE A 387 -21.25 7.39 10.92
C PHE A 387 -22.06 6.55 9.94
N PHE A 388 -21.44 5.55 9.34
CA PHE A 388 -22.13 4.67 8.41
C PHE A 388 -23.07 3.72 9.16
N SER A 389 -24.33 3.62 8.75
CA SER A 389 -25.37 2.87 9.47
C SER A 389 -25.94 1.68 8.67
N ASN A 390 -25.17 1.12 7.73
CA ASN A 390 -25.56 -0.05 6.98
C ASN A 390 -24.85 -1.30 7.54
N GLY A 391 -25.58 -2.45 7.65
CA GLY A 391 -25.08 -3.69 8.24
C GLY A 391 -23.99 -4.44 7.46
N GLN A 392 -23.50 -3.88 6.36
CA GLN A 392 -22.35 -4.41 5.62
C GLN A 392 -21.08 -3.75 6.11
N SER A 393 -20.26 -4.50 6.86
CA SER A 393 -18.89 -4.12 7.17
C SER A 393 -18.09 -4.06 5.87
N HIS A 394 -17.83 -2.87 5.35
CA HIS A 394 -16.81 -2.64 4.33
C HIS A 394 -15.43 -2.58 4.99
N TRP A 395 -14.81 -3.75 5.17
CA TRP A 395 -13.39 -3.94 5.47
C TRP A 395 -12.75 -4.79 4.38
#